data_054341b5ae86a5d19b3ecc629b1ca802
#
_entry.id   054341b5ae86a5d19b3ecc629b1ca802
#
_cell.length_a   1.000
_cell.length_b   1.000
_cell.length_c   1.000
_cell.angle_alpha   90.00
_cell.angle_beta   90.00
_cell.angle_gamma   90.00
#
_symmetry.space_group_name_H-M   'P 1'
#
loop_
_entity.id
_entity.type
_entity.pdbx_description
1 polymer ?
#
loop_
_entity_poly.entity_id
_entity_poly.type
_entity_poly.pdbx_seq_one_letter_code
_entity_poly.pdbx_strand_id
1 'polypeptide(L)'
;KESAQIDDFHLGIALFCLGIAGCIGLFFSSRLVHLLKDRPTIAAGASLSTIGLVIAGYANSFASLVSGFAVIGFGIGLTDALMNAQGMFYERRYKTRSMNLFHAFFSLGGIVGSLTASLCAYLDLSPLFSFLVLVVPWTVVCLFGCRYLQEEDRQVASSETSRVNTTKRAYPLILICFGLL
;
A
#
# COMPACT_ATOMS: atom_id res chain seq x y z
N LYS A 1 21.15 19.03 -6.10
CA LYS A 1 20.18 19.72 -5.18
C LYS A 1 19.65 21.06 -5.71
N GLU A 2 20.08 21.53 -6.85
CA GLU A 2 19.66 22.83 -7.40
C GLU A 2 18.69 22.77 -8.59
N SER A 3 18.24 21.60 -9.01
CA SER A 3 17.54 21.48 -10.29
C SER A 3 16.00 21.51 -10.25
N ALA A 4 15.40 21.56 -9.10
CA ALA A 4 13.98 21.92 -8.98
C ALA A 4 13.87 22.85 -7.77
N GLN A 5 13.44 24.10 -7.98
CA GLN A 5 13.08 25.05 -6.93
C GLN A 5 11.79 24.55 -6.23
N ILE A 6 11.87 23.41 -5.55
CA ILE A 6 10.79 22.84 -4.78
C ILE A 6 10.97 23.35 -3.36
N ASP A 7 10.20 24.36 -3.00
CA ASP A 7 10.06 24.84 -1.65
C ASP A 7 8.99 24.04 -0.86
N ASP A 8 8.84 24.33 0.41
CA ASP A 8 7.91 23.65 1.28
C ASP A 8 6.43 23.80 0.80
N PHE A 9 6.11 24.90 0.13
CA PHE A 9 4.77 25.12 -0.44
C PHE A 9 4.49 24.15 -1.60
N HIS A 10 5.44 23.96 -2.50
CA HIS A 10 5.32 23.01 -3.60
C HIS A 10 5.22 21.57 -3.09
N LEU A 11 5.98 21.24 -2.05
CA LEU A 11 5.88 19.94 -1.41
C LEU A 11 4.51 19.73 -0.76
N GLY A 12 3.97 20.76 -0.10
CA GLY A 12 2.61 20.73 0.46
C GLY A 12 1.53 20.47 -0.59
N ILE A 13 1.62 21.11 -1.76
CA ILE A 13 0.71 20.86 -2.88
C ILE A 13 0.83 19.43 -3.38
N ALA A 14 2.05 18.91 -3.53
CA ALA A 14 2.26 17.54 -3.99
C ALA A 14 1.64 16.52 -3.01
N LEU A 15 1.83 16.70 -1.69
CA LEU A 15 1.20 15.88 -0.66
C LEU A 15 -0.32 15.99 -0.67
N PHE A 16 -0.86 17.18 -0.91
CA PHE A 16 -2.31 17.36 -1.05
C PHE A 16 -2.87 16.62 -2.27
N CYS A 17 -2.17 16.65 -3.40
CA CYS A 17 -2.53 15.88 -4.60
C CYS A 17 -2.47 14.38 -4.35
N LEU A 18 -1.50 13.89 -3.56
CA LEU A 18 -1.44 12.50 -3.11
C LEU A 18 -2.72 12.12 -2.35
N GLY A 19 -3.14 12.96 -1.39
CA GLY A 19 -4.36 12.72 -0.61
C GLY A 19 -5.61 12.67 -1.49
N ILE A 20 -5.79 13.62 -2.42
CA ILE A 20 -6.92 13.62 -3.36
C ILE A 20 -6.90 12.36 -4.23
N ALA A 21 -5.74 12.01 -4.79
CA ALA A 21 -5.61 10.80 -5.62
C ALA A 21 -5.91 9.54 -4.81
N GLY A 22 -5.53 9.49 -3.52
CA GLY A 22 -5.88 8.42 -2.59
C GLY A 22 -7.40 8.28 -2.42
N CYS A 23 -8.11 9.38 -2.21
CA CYS A 23 -9.58 9.38 -2.14
C CYS A 23 -10.20 8.87 -3.45
N ILE A 24 -9.67 9.27 -4.59
CA ILE A 24 -10.12 8.77 -5.90
C ILE A 24 -9.86 7.26 -6.01
N GLY A 25 -8.67 6.78 -5.65
CA GLY A 25 -8.31 5.36 -5.64
C GLY A 25 -9.25 4.53 -4.75
N LEU A 26 -9.53 5.03 -3.55
CA LEU A 26 -10.49 4.43 -2.62
C LEU A 26 -11.88 4.28 -3.25
N PHE A 27 -12.37 5.33 -3.91
CA PHE A 27 -13.67 5.31 -4.59
C PHE A 27 -13.70 4.32 -5.76
N PHE A 28 -12.62 4.22 -6.53
CA PHE A 28 -12.54 3.29 -7.66
C PHE A 28 -12.27 1.84 -7.24
N SER A 29 -11.76 1.59 -6.03
CA SER A 29 -11.42 0.25 -5.54
C SER A 29 -12.59 -0.74 -5.65
N SER A 30 -13.79 -0.31 -5.25
CA SER A 30 -15.00 -1.13 -5.31
C SER A 30 -15.37 -1.56 -6.73
N ARG A 31 -15.24 -0.65 -7.70
CA ARG A 31 -15.51 -0.95 -9.12
C ARG A 31 -14.47 -1.91 -9.69
N LEU A 32 -13.21 -1.67 -9.35
CA LEU A 32 -12.10 -2.47 -9.86
C LEU A 32 -12.14 -3.90 -9.34
N VAL A 33 -12.54 -4.10 -8.08
CA VAL A 33 -12.76 -5.43 -7.49
C VAL A 33 -13.86 -6.22 -8.21
N HIS A 34 -14.93 -5.56 -8.62
CA HIS A 34 -15.98 -6.21 -9.40
C HIS A 34 -15.49 -6.71 -10.77
N LEU A 35 -14.50 -6.03 -11.35
CA LEU A 35 -13.92 -6.38 -12.65
C LEU A 35 -12.76 -7.37 -12.54
N LEU A 36 -11.86 -7.16 -11.60
CA LEU A 36 -10.57 -7.85 -11.52
C LEU A 36 -10.45 -8.82 -10.33
N LYS A 37 -11.40 -8.80 -9.38
CA LYS A 37 -11.32 -9.47 -8.07
C LYS A 37 -10.30 -8.83 -7.12
N ASP A 38 -10.22 -9.31 -5.87
CA ASP A 38 -9.42 -8.68 -4.80
C ASP A 38 -7.91 -8.76 -5.06
N ARG A 39 -7.40 -9.95 -5.38
CA ARG A 39 -5.95 -10.18 -5.56
C ARG A 39 -5.31 -9.30 -6.63
N PRO A 40 -5.78 -9.30 -7.89
CA PRO A 40 -5.18 -8.47 -8.91
C PRO A 40 -5.39 -6.98 -8.67
N THR A 41 -6.45 -6.57 -7.99
CA THR A 41 -6.66 -5.15 -7.65
C THR A 41 -5.66 -4.68 -6.61
N ILE A 42 -5.38 -5.47 -5.57
CA ILE A 42 -4.35 -5.16 -4.57
C ILE A 42 -2.96 -5.14 -5.22
N ALA A 43 -2.65 -6.13 -6.06
CA ALA A 43 -1.40 -6.17 -6.79
C ALA A 43 -1.22 -4.96 -7.72
N ALA A 44 -2.29 -4.52 -8.39
CA ALA A 44 -2.29 -3.31 -9.22
C ALA A 44 -2.04 -2.05 -8.38
N GLY A 45 -2.71 -1.91 -7.23
CA GLY A 45 -2.51 -0.78 -6.32
C GLY A 45 -1.07 -0.70 -5.79
N ALA A 46 -0.52 -1.82 -5.33
CA ALA A 46 0.87 -1.92 -4.88
C ALA A 46 1.86 -1.59 -6.00
N SER A 47 1.63 -2.11 -7.20
CA SER A 47 2.48 -1.82 -8.37
C SER A 47 2.42 -0.35 -8.77
N LEU A 48 1.24 0.27 -8.75
CA LEU A 48 1.06 1.69 -9.03
C LEU A 48 1.80 2.55 -8.00
N SER A 49 1.70 2.24 -6.71
CA SER A 49 2.43 2.94 -5.67
C SER A 49 3.94 2.87 -5.88
N THR A 50 4.44 1.69 -6.28
CA THR A 50 5.86 1.49 -6.62
C THR A 50 6.28 2.32 -7.82
N ILE A 51 5.50 2.32 -8.90
CA ILE A 51 5.76 3.12 -10.11
C ILE A 51 5.76 4.61 -9.75
N GLY A 52 4.79 5.06 -8.96
CA GLY A 52 4.71 6.45 -8.51
C GLY A 52 5.92 6.88 -7.69
N LEU A 53 6.43 6.01 -6.81
CA LEU A 53 7.66 6.27 -6.06
C LEU A 53 8.89 6.39 -6.96
N VAL A 54 8.99 5.56 -7.99
CA VAL A 54 10.07 5.68 -8.97
C VAL A 54 9.97 7.00 -9.74
N ILE A 55 8.76 7.39 -10.18
CA ILE A 55 8.54 8.67 -10.86
C ILE A 55 8.93 9.84 -9.93
N ALA A 56 8.51 9.81 -8.67
CA ALA A 56 8.84 10.84 -7.68
C ALA A 56 10.36 10.87 -7.37
N GLY A 57 11.03 9.71 -7.34
CA GLY A 57 12.47 9.61 -7.12
C GLY A 57 13.33 10.17 -8.26
N TYR A 58 12.81 10.15 -9.48
CA TYR A 58 13.43 10.76 -10.67
C TYR A 58 12.90 12.17 -10.98
N ALA A 59 12.07 12.75 -10.10
CA ALA A 59 11.45 14.03 -10.39
C ALA A 59 12.48 15.16 -10.52
N ASN A 60 12.54 15.76 -11.70
CA ASN A 60 13.36 16.93 -12.01
C ASN A 60 12.53 18.21 -12.15
N SER A 61 11.22 18.12 -11.97
CA SER A 61 10.29 19.24 -12.03
C SER A 61 9.15 19.05 -11.04
N PHE A 62 8.50 20.16 -10.67
CA PHE A 62 7.32 20.12 -9.81
C PHE A 62 6.20 19.26 -10.42
N ALA A 63 5.98 19.34 -11.73
CA ALA A 63 4.96 18.55 -12.40
C ALA A 63 5.24 17.05 -12.31
N SER A 64 6.49 16.62 -12.46
CA SER A 64 6.86 15.21 -12.32
C SER A 64 6.74 14.71 -10.87
N LEU A 65 7.04 15.57 -9.88
CA LEU A 65 6.84 15.25 -8.47
C LEU A 65 5.35 15.04 -8.15
N VAL A 66 4.50 15.99 -8.57
CA VAL A 66 3.04 15.90 -8.37
C VAL A 66 2.47 14.67 -9.06
N SER A 67 2.90 14.37 -10.28
CA SER A 67 2.43 13.17 -11.00
C SER A 67 2.83 11.88 -10.28
N GLY A 68 4.06 11.79 -9.79
CA GLY A 68 4.52 10.66 -8.97
C GLY A 68 3.67 10.49 -7.71
N PHE A 69 3.44 11.57 -6.97
CA PHE A 69 2.64 11.54 -5.75
C PHE A 69 1.17 11.21 -6.03
N ALA A 70 0.59 11.68 -7.13
CA ALA A 70 -0.76 11.32 -7.53
C ALA A 70 -0.89 9.82 -7.84
N VAL A 71 0.10 9.25 -8.53
CA VAL A 71 0.13 7.79 -8.81
C VAL A 71 0.29 6.99 -7.52
N ILE A 72 1.17 7.42 -6.60
CA ILE A 72 1.33 6.81 -5.27
C ILE A 72 -0.02 6.84 -4.54
N GLY A 73 -0.63 8.02 -4.42
CA GLY A 73 -1.88 8.19 -3.69
C GLY A 73 -2.98 7.31 -4.24
N PHE A 74 -3.17 7.27 -5.55
CA PHE A 74 -4.17 6.43 -6.19
C PHE A 74 -3.92 4.93 -5.89
N GLY A 75 -2.67 4.47 -5.99
CA GLY A 75 -2.29 3.09 -5.66
C GLY A 75 -2.56 2.74 -4.19
N ILE A 76 -2.19 3.63 -3.26
CA ILE A 76 -2.46 3.47 -1.82
C ILE A 76 -3.98 3.38 -1.59
N GLY A 77 -4.77 4.28 -2.16
CA GLY A 77 -6.22 4.29 -1.99
C GLY A 77 -6.89 3.00 -2.49
N LEU A 78 -6.44 2.46 -3.61
CA LEU A 78 -6.90 1.15 -4.10
C LEU A 78 -6.60 0.03 -3.09
N THR A 79 -5.38 0.01 -2.55
CA THR A 79 -4.91 -1.06 -1.68
C THR A 79 -5.55 -0.99 -0.31
N ASP A 80 -5.62 0.19 0.29
CA ASP A 80 -6.11 0.40 1.66
C ASP A 80 -7.56 -0.07 1.85
N ALA A 81 -8.46 0.29 0.92
CA ALA A 81 -9.84 -0.15 0.98
C ALA A 81 -9.97 -1.67 1.01
N LEU A 82 -9.21 -2.35 0.17
CA LEU A 82 -9.27 -3.80 0.03
C LEU A 82 -8.62 -4.52 1.19
N MET A 83 -7.54 -3.98 1.71
CA MET A 83 -6.88 -4.51 2.92
C MET A 83 -7.83 -4.46 4.12
N ASN A 84 -8.50 -3.33 4.33
CA ASN A 84 -9.49 -3.19 5.40
C ASN A 84 -10.65 -4.16 5.20
N ALA A 85 -11.13 -4.36 3.97
CA ALA A 85 -12.17 -5.34 3.67
C ALA A 85 -11.71 -6.78 3.97
N GLN A 86 -10.50 -7.15 3.55
CA GLN A 86 -9.90 -8.45 3.84
C GLN A 86 -9.68 -8.66 5.35
N GLY A 87 -9.25 -7.62 6.07
CA GLY A 87 -9.11 -7.65 7.52
C GLY A 87 -10.44 -7.93 8.23
N MET A 88 -11.50 -7.22 7.85
CA MET A 88 -12.86 -7.45 8.38
C MET A 88 -13.38 -8.85 8.04
N PHE A 89 -13.15 -9.32 6.82
CA PHE A 89 -13.52 -10.68 6.42
C PHE A 89 -12.82 -11.72 7.29
N TYR A 90 -11.52 -11.54 7.53
CA TYR A 90 -10.74 -12.41 8.39
C TYR A 90 -11.28 -12.43 9.82
N GLU A 91 -11.58 -11.27 10.41
CA GLU A 91 -12.15 -11.18 11.75
C GLU A 91 -13.48 -11.94 11.89
N ARG A 92 -14.37 -11.76 10.92
CA ARG A 92 -15.66 -12.46 10.91
C ARG A 92 -15.49 -13.96 10.81
N ARG A 93 -14.58 -14.41 9.93
CA ARG A 93 -14.38 -15.84 9.66
C ARG A 93 -13.72 -16.57 10.82
N TYR A 94 -12.72 -15.96 11.45
CA TYR A 94 -11.93 -16.58 12.51
C TYR A 94 -12.32 -16.14 13.93
N LYS A 95 -13.31 -15.26 14.06
CA LYS A 95 -13.77 -14.69 15.32
C LYS A 95 -12.62 -14.09 16.14
N THR A 96 -11.69 -13.42 15.48
CA THR A 96 -10.53 -12.75 16.07
C THR A 96 -10.70 -11.23 15.96
N ARG A 97 -9.94 -10.46 16.76
CA ARG A 97 -9.87 -9.00 16.67
C ARG A 97 -8.50 -8.64 16.11
N SER A 98 -8.38 -8.56 14.79
CA SER A 98 -7.10 -8.37 14.10
C SER A 98 -6.92 -6.98 13.48
N MET A 99 -7.98 -6.18 13.33
CA MET A 99 -7.88 -4.84 12.74
C MET A 99 -6.91 -3.93 13.50
N ASN A 100 -6.92 -3.97 14.83
CA ASN A 100 -5.97 -3.19 15.64
C ASN A 100 -4.51 -3.59 15.35
N LEU A 101 -4.28 -4.87 15.07
CA LEU A 101 -2.96 -5.38 14.76
C LEU A 101 -2.50 -4.92 13.36
N PHE A 102 -3.43 -4.85 12.38
CA PHE A 102 -3.14 -4.26 11.07
C PHE A 102 -2.70 -2.79 11.21
N HIS A 103 -3.43 -1.98 11.98
CA HIS A 103 -3.05 -0.59 12.22
C HIS A 103 -1.74 -0.43 13.00
N ALA A 104 -1.46 -1.34 13.94
CA ALA A 104 -0.18 -1.36 14.66
C ALA A 104 0.99 -1.65 13.71
N PHE A 105 0.86 -2.62 12.81
CA PHE A 105 1.88 -2.90 11.80
C PHE A 105 2.06 -1.75 10.81
N PHE A 106 0.97 -1.10 10.40
CA PHE A 106 1.02 0.10 9.58
C PHE A 106 1.84 1.21 10.25
N SER A 107 1.59 1.49 11.53
CA SER A 107 2.34 2.48 12.31
C SER A 107 3.81 2.08 12.47
N LEU A 108 4.08 0.79 12.70
CA LEU A 108 5.45 0.28 12.77
C LEU A 108 6.18 0.44 11.43
N GLY A 109 5.50 0.18 10.31
CA GLY A 109 6.02 0.43 8.97
C GLY A 109 6.39 1.89 8.75
N GLY A 110 5.55 2.83 9.20
CA GLY A 110 5.84 4.26 9.16
C GLY A 110 7.10 4.64 9.96
N ILE A 111 7.28 4.04 11.16
CA ILE A 111 8.49 4.26 11.98
C ILE A 111 9.73 3.73 11.25
N VAL A 112 9.70 2.49 10.76
CA VAL A 112 10.82 1.88 10.04
C VAL A 112 11.15 2.67 8.77
N GLY A 113 10.12 3.08 8.01
CA GLY A 113 10.29 3.90 6.81
C GLY A 113 10.94 5.24 7.10
N SER A 114 10.48 5.95 8.13
CA SER A 114 11.02 7.26 8.54
C SER A 114 12.46 7.13 9.02
N LEU A 115 12.79 6.11 9.82
CA LEU A 115 14.15 5.86 10.29
C LEU A 115 15.09 5.54 9.11
N THR A 116 14.64 4.71 8.17
CA THR A 116 15.42 4.38 6.97
C THR A 116 15.66 5.60 6.11
N ALA A 117 14.65 6.43 5.88
CA ALA A 117 14.78 7.68 5.13
C ALA A 117 15.73 8.64 5.79
N SER A 118 15.65 8.79 7.13
CA SER A 118 16.55 9.64 7.93
C SER A 118 18.00 9.16 7.86
N LEU A 119 18.21 7.84 7.95
CA LEU A 119 19.54 7.26 7.84
C LEU A 119 20.13 7.47 6.44
N CYS A 120 19.35 7.26 5.40
CA CYS A 120 19.79 7.51 4.02
C CYS A 120 20.15 8.98 3.81
N ALA A 121 19.36 9.90 4.36
CA ALA A 121 19.66 11.33 4.31
C ALA A 121 20.95 11.69 5.08
N TYR A 122 21.16 11.08 6.25
CA TYR A 122 22.40 11.27 7.03
C TYR A 122 23.64 10.77 6.30
N LEU A 123 23.51 9.70 5.52
CA LEU A 123 24.59 9.12 4.72
C LEU A 123 24.75 9.79 3.33
N ASP A 124 24.08 10.91 3.10
CA ASP A 124 24.06 11.64 1.81
C ASP A 124 23.70 10.76 0.59
N LEU A 125 22.87 9.73 0.80
CA LEU A 125 22.39 8.86 -0.28
C LEU A 125 21.33 9.57 -1.11
N SER A 126 21.24 9.20 -2.40
CA SER A 126 20.23 9.81 -3.26
C SER A 126 18.81 9.46 -2.81
N PRO A 127 17.83 10.38 -2.98
CA PRO A 127 16.43 10.08 -2.66
C PRO A 127 15.90 8.83 -3.35
N LEU A 128 16.30 8.60 -4.59
CA LEU A 128 15.96 7.40 -5.34
C LEU A 128 16.43 6.13 -4.65
N PHE A 129 17.68 6.11 -4.16
CA PHE A 129 18.23 4.96 -3.43
C PHE A 129 17.43 4.69 -2.16
N SER A 130 17.08 5.74 -1.41
CA SER A 130 16.24 5.64 -0.20
C SER A 130 14.89 5.01 -0.50
N PHE A 131 14.24 5.41 -1.60
CA PHE A 131 12.97 4.82 -2.03
C PHE A 131 13.13 3.36 -2.46
N LEU A 132 14.16 3.03 -3.24
CA LEU A 132 14.35 1.67 -3.74
C LEU A 132 14.63 0.67 -2.61
N VAL A 133 15.40 1.06 -1.61
CA VAL A 133 15.70 0.20 -0.44
C VAL A 133 14.43 -0.20 0.32
N LEU A 134 13.44 0.67 0.38
CA LEU A 134 12.17 0.41 1.06
C LEU A 134 11.16 -0.29 0.14
N VAL A 135 11.03 0.20 -1.10
CA VAL A 135 9.96 -0.19 -2.01
C VAL A 135 10.18 -1.56 -2.62
N VAL A 136 11.42 -1.93 -2.97
CA VAL A 136 11.69 -3.22 -3.62
C VAL A 136 11.36 -4.40 -2.70
N PRO A 137 11.85 -4.47 -1.45
CA PRO A 137 11.47 -5.54 -0.53
C PRO A 137 9.96 -5.56 -0.27
N TRP A 138 9.37 -4.37 -0.07
CA TRP A 138 7.93 -4.25 0.17
C TRP A 138 7.10 -4.78 -1.00
N THR A 139 7.43 -4.38 -2.24
CA THR A 139 6.72 -4.86 -3.43
C THR A 139 6.80 -6.38 -3.56
N VAL A 140 7.98 -6.97 -3.33
CA VAL A 140 8.17 -8.42 -3.35
C VAL A 140 7.29 -9.09 -2.30
N VAL A 141 7.28 -8.57 -1.06
CA VAL A 141 6.46 -9.09 0.03
C VAL A 141 4.97 -8.97 -0.30
N CYS A 142 4.52 -7.84 -0.85
CA CYS A 142 3.12 -7.66 -1.27
C CYS A 142 2.71 -8.62 -2.39
N LEU A 143 3.50 -8.74 -3.45
CA LEU A 143 3.20 -9.64 -4.56
C LEU A 143 3.18 -11.10 -4.13
N PHE A 144 4.06 -11.48 -3.21
CA PHE A 144 4.07 -12.82 -2.61
C PHE A 144 2.87 -13.02 -1.70
N GLY A 145 2.54 -12.02 -0.88
CA GLY A 145 1.39 -12.03 0.04
C GLY A 145 0.05 -12.12 -0.68
N CYS A 146 -0.08 -11.48 -1.86
CA CYS A 146 -1.29 -11.57 -2.69
C CYS A 146 -1.68 -13.00 -3.06
N ARG A 147 -0.73 -13.95 -3.09
CA ARG A 147 -1.01 -15.37 -3.34
C ARG A 147 -1.81 -16.04 -2.21
N TYR A 148 -1.69 -15.51 -1.00
CA TYR A 148 -2.35 -16.04 0.20
C TYR A 148 -3.67 -15.36 0.53
N LEU A 149 -4.02 -14.28 -0.18
CA LEU A 149 -5.32 -13.62 -0.01
C LEU A 149 -6.44 -14.58 -0.40
N GLN A 150 -7.50 -14.57 0.39
CA GLN A 150 -8.71 -15.32 0.04
C GLN A 150 -9.54 -14.46 -0.92
N GLU A 151 -9.86 -15.02 -2.08
CA GLU A 151 -10.87 -14.43 -2.93
C GLU A 151 -12.22 -14.60 -2.23
N GLU A 152 -12.87 -13.50 -1.91
CA GLU A 152 -14.21 -13.50 -1.38
C GLU A 152 -15.16 -13.84 -2.52
N ASP A 153 -15.69 -15.07 -2.52
CA ASP A 153 -16.89 -15.38 -3.27
C ASP A 153 -18.07 -14.68 -2.56
N ARG A 154 -18.32 -13.44 -2.96
CA ARG A 154 -19.36 -12.57 -2.38
C ARG A 154 -20.77 -13.16 -2.50
N GLN A 155 -20.93 -14.27 -3.23
CA GLN A 155 -22.18 -14.99 -3.35
C GLN A 155 -22.39 -16.06 -2.25
N VAL A 156 -21.38 -16.38 -1.46
CA VAL A 156 -21.43 -17.48 -0.45
C VAL A 156 -21.37 -16.99 0.98
N ALA A 157 -21.65 -15.72 1.26
CA ALA A 157 -21.80 -15.24 2.63
C ALA A 157 -23.01 -15.87 3.38
N SER A 158 -23.74 -16.80 2.76
CA SER A 158 -24.90 -17.48 3.34
C SER A 158 -24.75 -18.98 3.57
N SER A 159 -23.67 -19.63 3.15
CA SER A 159 -23.50 -21.06 3.45
C SER A 159 -22.03 -21.47 3.49
N GLU A 160 -21.57 -21.87 4.64
CA GLU A 160 -20.62 -22.93 4.93
C GLU A 160 -19.50 -22.63 5.95
N THR A 161 -19.74 -23.23 7.08
CA THR A 161 -18.90 -23.40 8.27
C THR A 161 -17.82 -24.49 8.11
N SER A 162 -17.24 -24.73 6.94
CA SER A 162 -16.38 -25.92 6.80
C SER A 162 -15.19 -25.76 5.85
N ARG A 163 -14.13 -25.07 6.27
CA ARG A 163 -12.73 -25.29 5.82
C ARG A 163 -11.74 -24.43 6.63
N VAL A 164 -11.54 -24.80 7.90
CA VAL A 164 -10.83 -23.95 8.91
C VAL A 164 -9.31 -24.10 8.93
N ASN A 165 -8.68 -25.06 8.22
CA ASN A 165 -7.33 -25.49 8.64
C ASN A 165 -6.12 -24.96 7.82
N THR A 166 -6.31 -24.38 6.63
CA THR A 166 -5.14 -24.03 5.80
C THR A 166 -4.68 -22.59 5.94
N THR A 167 -5.53 -21.69 6.42
CA THR A 167 -5.29 -20.24 6.39
C THR A 167 -4.60 -19.70 7.65
N LYS A 168 -4.59 -20.45 8.76
CA LYS A 168 -3.90 -20.03 9.99
C LYS A 168 -2.38 -19.85 9.79
N ARG A 169 -1.80 -20.53 8.80
CA ARG A 169 -0.36 -20.50 8.53
C ARG A 169 0.08 -19.26 7.74
N ALA A 170 -0.82 -18.63 7.01
CA ALA A 170 -0.54 -17.45 6.18
C ALA A 170 -0.80 -16.11 6.90
N TYR A 171 -1.45 -16.16 8.07
CA TYR A 171 -1.82 -14.97 8.84
C TYR A 171 -0.64 -14.01 9.14
N PRO A 172 0.51 -14.48 9.66
CA PRO A 172 1.62 -13.57 9.92
C PRO A 172 2.18 -12.92 8.66
N LEU A 173 2.18 -13.63 7.53
CA LEU A 173 2.62 -13.09 6.24
C LEU A 173 1.67 -12.00 5.72
N ILE A 174 0.37 -12.20 5.86
CA ILE A 174 -0.65 -11.20 5.50
C ILE A 174 -0.49 -9.96 6.37
N LEU A 175 -0.27 -10.09 7.68
CA LEU A 175 -0.02 -8.98 8.58
C LEU A 175 1.25 -8.20 8.21
N ILE A 176 2.34 -8.89 7.89
CA ILE A 176 3.60 -8.25 7.49
C ILE A 176 3.43 -7.55 6.14
N CYS A 177 2.77 -8.18 5.17
CA CYS A 177 2.55 -7.59 3.85
C CYS A 177 1.75 -6.28 3.92
N PHE A 178 0.78 -6.20 4.81
CA PHE A 178 -0.17 -5.10 4.87
C PHE A 178 0.10 -4.11 5.99
N GLY A 179 0.93 -4.45 6.96
CA GLY A 179 1.30 -3.57 8.05
C GLY A 179 2.51 -2.67 7.76
N LEU A 180 3.25 -2.94 6.69
CA LEU A 180 4.41 -2.14 6.26
C LEU A 180 4.05 -1.11 5.17
N LEU A 181 2.79 -0.91 4.85
CA LEU A 181 2.28 0.18 3.99
C LEU A 181 2.09 1.46 4.80
#